data_04e1029ef305a3fd632fb72b90ae51fd
#
_entry.id   04e1029ef305a3fd632fb72b90ae51fd
#
_cell.length_a   1.000
_cell.length_b   1.000
_cell.length_c   1.000
_cell.angle_alpha   90.00
_cell.angle_beta   90.00
_cell.angle_gamma   90.00
#
_symmetry.space_group_name_H-M   'P 1'
#
loop_
_entity.id
_entity.type
_entity.pdbx_description
1 polymer ?
#
loop_
_entity_poly.entity_id
_entity_poly.type
_entity_poly.pdbx_seq_one_letter_code
_entity_poly.pdbx_strand_id
1 'polypeptide(L)'
;MTWFKQLKDRLQKWWAKHKPKFIDRWSKKVHSYNLSRNIGIDLGTASVLVYVQGKGIVLQEPSVVAIDTNTDKILKVGKEAQQMLGRTPGNIAAIRPLREGVISQYEVTLKMIQYFIRRACGNLFFPPRVMICIPSGISEVEERAVVDAAKEAGAHKCYLIEEPKAAAIGAGLDIYQPKGCMVVDIGGGTTDIAVLSLGGIVVSRSIKIAGDKFDEAIVRYVRKKHSVLIGERTAEEVKKHIGSVYARPDEVTVDVKGRCMNTGLPKVIRLRSNEMIEALSEPVTEILNAICFVIENTPPELLGDILRDGIVMTGGGSLLWGFDRLVERVTRMPTRVAEDPISCVAIGTGMSLEHLDSMREGTLNLAKDRK
;
A
#
# COMPACT_ATOMS: atom_id res chain seq x y z
N MET A 1 2.22 -55.81 -33.46
CA MET A 1 3.08 -54.81 -32.79
C MET A 1 3.26 -53.49 -33.55
N THR A 2 2.93 -53.42 -34.82
CA THR A 2 3.12 -52.25 -35.73
C THR A 2 2.03 -51.19 -35.67
N TRP A 3 0.78 -51.56 -35.41
CA TRP A 3 -0.36 -50.62 -35.40
C TRP A 3 -0.36 -49.66 -34.22
N PHE A 4 0.01 -50.10 -33.02
CA PHE A 4 0.09 -49.25 -31.81
C PHE A 4 1.27 -48.22 -31.93
N LYS A 5 2.39 -48.59 -32.58
CA LYS A 5 3.50 -47.70 -32.82
C LYS A 5 3.13 -46.59 -33.80
N GLN A 6 2.39 -46.92 -34.86
CA GLN A 6 1.89 -45.94 -35.85
C GLN A 6 0.83 -45.00 -35.27
N LEU A 7 -0.03 -45.49 -34.40
CA LEU A 7 -1.02 -44.66 -33.68
C LEU A 7 -0.37 -43.68 -32.75
N LYS A 8 0.65 -44.13 -31.99
CA LYS A 8 1.42 -43.30 -31.06
C LYS A 8 2.19 -42.18 -31.79
N ASP A 9 2.80 -42.48 -32.94
CA ASP A 9 3.52 -41.50 -33.76
C ASP A 9 2.55 -40.48 -34.42
N ARG A 10 1.38 -40.92 -34.87
CA ARG A 10 0.34 -40.01 -35.37
C ARG A 10 -0.23 -39.10 -34.32
N LEU A 11 -0.45 -39.61 -33.11
CA LEU A 11 -0.90 -38.80 -31.98
C LEU A 11 0.18 -37.82 -31.52
N GLN A 12 1.45 -38.21 -31.47
CA GLN A 12 2.56 -37.31 -31.15
C GLN A 12 2.74 -36.20 -32.19
N LYS A 13 2.64 -36.50 -33.47
CA LYS A 13 2.72 -35.50 -34.55
C LYS A 13 1.50 -34.57 -34.54
N TRP A 14 0.31 -35.09 -34.30
CA TRP A 14 -0.91 -34.28 -34.13
C TRP A 14 -0.80 -33.37 -32.92
N TRP A 15 -0.33 -33.86 -31.77
CA TRP A 15 -0.08 -33.09 -30.56
C TRP A 15 0.97 -32.01 -30.75
N ALA A 16 2.10 -32.32 -31.40
CA ALA A 16 3.14 -31.34 -31.67
C ALA A 16 2.65 -30.18 -32.58
N LYS A 17 1.78 -30.51 -33.55
CA LYS A 17 1.22 -29.53 -34.51
C LYS A 17 0.12 -28.65 -33.92
N HIS A 18 -0.64 -29.15 -32.92
CA HIS A 18 -1.84 -28.47 -32.40
C HIS A 18 -1.66 -27.98 -30.95
N LYS A 19 -0.61 -28.40 -30.26
CA LYS A 19 -0.29 -28.04 -28.88
C LYS A 19 -0.34 -26.52 -28.62
N PRO A 20 0.29 -25.64 -29.39
CA PRO A 20 0.25 -24.21 -29.14
C PRO A 20 -1.16 -23.62 -29.26
N LYS A 21 -1.89 -24.01 -30.33
CA LYS A 21 -3.26 -23.50 -30.59
C LYS A 21 -4.28 -24.03 -29.58
N PHE A 22 -4.10 -25.28 -29.12
CA PHE A 22 -5.01 -25.89 -28.16
C PHE A 22 -4.80 -25.33 -26.76
N ILE A 23 -3.55 -25.13 -26.34
CA ILE A 23 -3.22 -24.52 -25.06
C ILE A 23 -3.68 -23.06 -25.04
N ASP A 24 -3.43 -22.29 -26.09
CA ASP A 24 -3.86 -20.90 -26.20
C ASP A 24 -5.40 -20.76 -26.23
N ARG A 25 -6.08 -21.65 -26.94
CA ARG A 25 -7.55 -21.66 -26.99
C ARG A 25 -8.17 -22.15 -25.67
N TRP A 26 -7.50 -23.06 -24.97
CA TRP A 26 -7.92 -23.56 -23.66
C TRP A 26 -7.63 -22.51 -22.59
N SER A 27 -6.48 -21.86 -22.62
CA SER A 27 -6.15 -20.78 -21.70
C SER A 27 -7.13 -19.60 -21.81
N LYS A 28 -7.47 -19.19 -23.06
CA LYS A 28 -8.51 -18.17 -23.30
C LYS A 28 -9.91 -18.62 -22.84
N LYS A 29 -10.24 -19.89 -23.00
CA LYS A 29 -11.54 -20.43 -22.60
C LYS A 29 -11.62 -20.65 -21.08
N VAL A 30 -10.51 -21.02 -20.43
CA VAL A 30 -10.37 -21.14 -18.97
C VAL A 30 -10.48 -19.78 -18.30
N HIS A 31 -9.94 -18.71 -18.92
CA HIS A 31 -10.13 -17.33 -18.44
C HIS A 31 -11.59 -16.87 -18.53
N SER A 32 -12.33 -17.34 -19.55
CA SER A 32 -13.77 -17.06 -19.72
C SER A 32 -14.65 -17.76 -18.66
N TYR A 33 -14.20 -18.84 -18.03
CA TYR A 33 -14.98 -19.59 -17.04
C TYR A 33 -14.65 -19.27 -15.58
N ASN A 34 -13.94 -18.16 -15.28
CA ASN A 34 -13.64 -17.73 -13.90
C ASN A 34 -12.89 -18.77 -13.03
N LEU A 35 -12.13 -19.67 -13.65
CA LEU A 35 -11.39 -20.73 -12.97
C LEU A 35 -10.08 -20.22 -12.33
N SER A 36 -9.55 -19.10 -12.79
CA SER A 36 -8.42 -18.37 -12.20
C SER A 36 -8.88 -16.97 -11.84
N ARG A 37 -8.52 -16.48 -10.67
CA ARG A 37 -8.85 -15.12 -10.22
C ARG A 37 -7.71 -14.17 -10.49
N ASN A 38 -8.06 -12.93 -10.83
CA ASN A 38 -7.13 -11.80 -10.84
C ASN A 38 -7.33 -11.05 -9.53
N ILE A 39 -6.23 -10.82 -8.80
CA ILE A 39 -6.26 -10.10 -7.53
C ILE A 39 -5.27 -8.96 -7.54
N GLY A 40 -5.68 -7.83 -6.97
CA GLY A 40 -4.81 -6.71 -6.62
C GLY A 40 -4.50 -6.76 -5.13
N ILE A 41 -3.26 -6.57 -4.77
CA ILE A 41 -2.81 -6.51 -3.38
C ILE A 41 -2.13 -5.17 -3.17
N ASP A 42 -2.72 -4.35 -2.30
CA ASP A 42 -2.03 -3.24 -1.68
C ASP A 42 -1.27 -3.79 -0.47
N LEU A 43 0.06 -3.89 -0.62
CA LEU A 43 0.96 -4.46 0.38
C LEU A 43 1.58 -3.34 1.22
N GLY A 44 0.74 -2.60 1.94
CA GLY A 44 1.17 -1.45 2.73
C GLY A 44 1.87 -1.80 4.05
N THR A 45 2.68 -0.87 4.56
CA THR A 45 3.38 -1.00 5.85
C THR A 45 2.43 -1.15 7.04
N ALA A 46 1.31 -0.43 7.05
CA ALA A 46 0.34 -0.46 8.14
C ALA A 46 -0.78 -1.48 7.93
N SER A 47 -1.25 -1.63 6.70
CA SER A 47 -2.36 -2.51 6.35
C SER A 47 -2.17 -3.14 4.97
N VAL A 48 -2.72 -4.34 4.80
CA VAL A 48 -2.83 -5.03 3.51
C VAL A 48 -4.29 -5.01 3.08
N LEU A 49 -4.56 -4.53 1.87
CA LEU A 49 -5.87 -4.60 1.24
C LEU A 49 -5.79 -5.53 0.03
N VAL A 50 -6.81 -6.39 -0.12
CA VAL A 50 -6.89 -7.30 -1.26
C VAL A 50 -8.17 -7.06 -2.03
N TYR A 51 -8.00 -6.70 -3.29
CA TYR A 51 -9.07 -6.53 -4.27
C TYR A 51 -9.16 -7.78 -5.14
N VAL A 52 -10.37 -8.27 -5.36
CA VAL A 52 -10.64 -9.38 -6.29
C VAL A 52 -11.46 -8.84 -7.46
N GLN A 53 -10.99 -9.08 -8.68
CA GLN A 53 -11.70 -8.64 -9.89
C GLN A 53 -13.15 -9.13 -9.88
N GLY A 54 -14.09 -8.21 -10.09
CA GLY A 54 -15.53 -8.46 -10.05
C GLY A 54 -16.16 -8.57 -8.66
N LYS A 55 -15.38 -8.43 -7.57
CA LYS A 55 -15.89 -8.47 -6.19
C LYS A 55 -15.54 -7.23 -5.36
N GLY A 56 -14.60 -6.40 -5.83
CA GLY A 56 -14.09 -5.28 -5.05
C GLY A 56 -13.09 -5.71 -3.95
N ILE A 57 -12.95 -4.87 -2.94
CA ILE A 57 -12.09 -5.16 -1.78
C ILE A 57 -12.74 -6.25 -0.92
N VAL A 58 -12.05 -7.39 -0.80
CA VAL A 58 -12.55 -8.55 -0.04
C VAL A 58 -11.85 -8.73 1.30
N LEU A 59 -10.66 -8.14 1.48
CA LEU A 59 -9.88 -8.20 2.71
C LEU A 59 -9.24 -6.83 2.99
N GLN A 60 -9.27 -6.47 4.27
CA GLN A 60 -8.55 -5.34 4.84
C GLN A 60 -8.05 -5.75 6.22
N GLU A 61 -6.75 -5.96 6.34
CA GLU A 61 -6.11 -6.47 7.55
C GLU A 61 -4.84 -5.69 7.87
N PRO A 62 -4.49 -5.52 9.15
CA PRO A 62 -3.20 -4.96 9.54
C PRO A 62 -2.03 -5.78 9.00
N SER A 63 -0.95 -5.11 8.59
CA SER A 63 0.30 -5.75 8.14
C SER A 63 1.13 -6.20 9.35
N VAL A 64 0.58 -7.13 10.15
CA VAL A 64 1.20 -7.65 11.38
C VAL A 64 1.16 -9.17 11.37
N VAL A 65 2.25 -9.78 11.82
CA VAL A 65 2.40 -11.22 11.97
C VAL A 65 2.92 -11.55 13.35
N ALA A 66 2.30 -12.50 14.04
CA ALA A 66 2.79 -13.05 15.29
C ALA A 66 3.51 -14.37 15.01
N ILE A 67 4.75 -14.47 15.46
CA ILE A 67 5.62 -15.64 15.29
C ILE A 67 6.07 -16.20 16.62
N ASP A 68 6.25 -17.50 16.71
CA ASP A 68 6.99 -18.15 17.78
C ASP A 68 8.49 -18.05 17.47
N THR A 69 9.23 -17.36 18.32
CA THR A 69 10.66 -17.07 18.09
C THR A 69 11.57 -18.30 18.22
N ASN A 70 11.07 -19.40 18.82
CA ASN A 70 11.84 -20.64 18.97
C ASN A 70 11.70 -21.55 17.75
N THR A 71 10.55 -21.47 17.06
CA THR A 71 10.22 -22.41 15.96
C THR A 71 10.00 -21.74 14.62
N ASP A 72 10.07 -20.38 14.56
CA ASP A 72 9.76 -19.54 13.38
C ASP A 72 8.39 -19.82 12.75
N LYS A 73 7.48 -20.40 13.56
CA LYS A 73 6.11 -20.67 13.11
C LYS A 73 5.23 -19.43 13.24
N ILE A 74 4.47 -19.16 12.18
CA ILE A 74 3.42 -18.14 12.24
C ILE A 74 2.28 -18.65 13.12
N LEU A 75 1.94 -17.86 14.13
CA LEU A 75 0.83 -18.11 15.06
C LEU A 75 -0.43 -17.39 14.59
N LYS A 76 -0.31 -16.12 14.21
CA LYS A 76 -1.43 -15.25 13.81
C LYS A 76 -0.99 -14.25 12.75
N VAL A 77 -1.95 -13.78 11.93
CA VAL A 77 -1.76 -12.76 10.90
C VAL A 77 -2.90 -11.74 10.98
N GLY A 78 -2.64 -10.48 10.67
CA GLY A 78 -3.63 -9.43 10.58
C GLY A 78 -4.16 -8.98 11.95
N LYS A 79 -5.47 -8.82 12.08
CA LYS A 79 -6.13 -8.27 13.29
C LYS A 79 -5.81 -9.04 14.56
N GLU A 80 -5.74 -10.37 14.47
CA GLU A 80 -5.41 -11.21 15.63
C GLU A 80 -3.96 -10.98 16.08
N ALA A 81 -3.01 -10.85 15.14
CA ALA A 81 -1.62 -10.54 15.45
C ALA A 81 -1.45 -9.11 16.00
N GLN A 82 -2.20 -8.13 15.48
CA GLN A 82 -2.16 -6.75 15.95
C GLN A 82 -2.58 -6.63 17.43
N GLN A 83 -3.54 -7.45 17.89
CA GLN A 83 -3.94 -7.47 19.30
C GLN A 83 -2.82 -7.93 20.24
N MET A 84 -1.83 -8.64 19.70
CA MET A 84 -0.68 -9.16 20.45
C MET A 84 0.47 -8.16 20.52
N LEU A 85 0.48 -7.09 19.72
CA LEU A 85 1.54 -6.05 19.78
C LEU A 85 1.69 -5.48 21.17
N GLY A 86 2.94 -5.50 21.69
CA GLY A 86 3.26 -5.00 23.02
C GLY A 86 2.71 -5.84 24.19
N ARG A 87 2.17 -7.04 23.96
CA ARG A 87 1.55 -7.91 24.95
C ARG A 87 2.04 -9.36 24.89
N THR A 88 3.09 -9.63 24.11
CA THR A 88 3.62 -10.98 23.90
C THR A 88 4.59 -11.39 25.00
N PRO A 89 4.59 -12.68 25.46
CA PRO A 89 5.67 -13.23 26.25
C PRO A 89 6.96 -13.35 25.41
N GLY A 90 8.10 -13.58 26.06
CA GLY A 90 9.40 -13.53 25.42
C GLY A 90 9.65 -14.52 24.27
N ASN A 91 8.86 -15.58 24.17
CA ASN A 91 8.93 -16.58 23.10
C ASN A 91 7.99 -16.28 21.91
N ILE A 92 7.23 -15.18 21.95
CA ILE A 92 6.34 -14.76 20.86
C ILE A 92 6.70 -13.33 20.47
N ALA A 93 6.89 -13.09 19.17
CA ALA A 93 7.07 -11.75 18.63
C ALA A 93 5.92 -11.40 17.69
N ALA A 94 5.27 -10.25 17.94
CA ALA A 94 4.35 -9.64 16.97
C ALA A 94 5.13 -8.56 16.22
N ILE A 95 5.26 -8.72 14.91
CA ILE A 95 6.14 -7.90 14.06
C ILE A 95 5.41 -7.37 12.84
N ARG A 96 5.89 -6.26 12.31
CA ARG A 96 5.52 -5.73 10.99
C ARG A 96 6.61 -6.13 9.99
N PRO A 97 6.32 -7.07 9.06
CA PRO A 97 7.31 -7.58 8.12
C PRO A 97 7.67 -6.60 7.00
N LEU A 98 6.86 -5.56 6.85
CA LEU A 98 7.10 -4.44 5.94
C LEU A 98 7.45 -3.20 6.75
N ARG A 99 8.46 -2.47 6.33
CA ARG A 99 8.85 -1.18 6.92
C ARG A 99 9.20 -0.21 5.81
N GLU A 100 8.74 1.03 5.96
CA GLU A 100 9.06 2.10 5.02
C GLU A 100 8.81 1.69 3.55
N GLY A 101 7.70 0.97 3.32
CA GLY A 101 7.28 0.53 1.99
C GLY A 101 8.02 -0.69 1.41
N VAL A 102 9.00 -1.28 2.12
CA VAL A 102 9.81 -2.39 1.61
C VAL A 102 9.77 -3.61 2.52
N ILE A 103 10.11 -4.77 1.94
CA ILE A 103 10.19 -6.03 2.67
C ILE A 103 11.40 -6.00 3.61
N SER A 104 11.16 -6.02 4.92
CA SER A 104 12.21 -6.09 5.94
C SER A 104 12.51 -7.52 6.37
N GLN A 105 11.52 -8.42 6.26
CA GLN A 105 11.63 -9.84 6.61
C GLN A 105 10.97 -10.71 5.55
N TYR A 106 11.79 -11.26 4.63
CA TYR A 106 11.31 -11.96 3.44
C TYR A 106 10.40 -13.15 3.77
N GLU A 107 10.86 -14.09 4.59
CA GLU A 107 10.13 -15.31 4.93
C GLU A 107 8.78 -15.04 5.59
N VAL A 108 8.72 -14.02 6.46
CA VAL A 108 7.49 -13.63 7.13
C VAL A 108 6.52 -12.95 6.16
N THR A 109 7.05 -12.10 5.27
CA THR A 109 6.26 -11.44 4.22
C THR A 109 5.69 -12.46 3.24
N LEU A 110 6.50 -13.42 2.79
CA LEU A 110 6.08 -14.54 1.94
C LEU A 110 4.88 -15.28 2.54
N LYS A 111 4.99 -15.69 3.80
CA LYS A 111 3.91 -16.40 4.49
C LYS A 111 2.68 -15.52 4.72
N MET A 112 2.87 -14.23 4.92
CA MET A 112 1.77 -13.26 5.04
C MET A 112 1.03 -13.11 3.70
N ILE A 113 1.74 -12.94 2.58
CA ILE A 113 1.14 -12.90 1.23
C ILE A 113 0.40 -14.21 0.94
N GLN A 114 1.01 -15.35 1.26
CA GLN A 114 0.38 -16.67 1.07
C GLN A 114 -0.94 -16.78 1.85
N TYR A 115 -0.98 -16.30 3.09
CA TYR A 115 -2.18 -16.25 3.91
C TYR A 115 -3.28 -15.41 3.24
N PHE A 116 -2.94 -14.20 2.74
CA PHE A 116 -3.90 -13.31 2.10
C PHE A 116 -4.41 -13.85 0.77
N ILE A 117 -3.53 -14.42 -0.07
CA ILE A 117 -3.94 -15.07 -1.33
C ILE A 117 -4.93 -16.20 -1.03
N ARG A 118 -4.62 -17.09 -0.09
CA ARG A 118 -5.51 -18.19 0.28
C ARG A 118 -6.86 -17.71 0.82
N ARG A 119 -6.85 -16.68 1.65
CA ARG A 119 -8.06 -16.15 2.26
C ARG A 119 -8.94 -15.40 1.25
N ALA A 120 -8.36 -14.67 0.30
CA ALA A 120 -9.09 -13.95 -0.74
C ALA A 120 -9.65 -14.89 -1.82
N CYS A 121 -8.89 -15.91 -2.18
CA CYS A 121 -9.21 -16.79 -3.31
C CYS A 121 -9.92 -18.09 -2.89
N GLY A 122 -9.73 -18.54 -1.66
CA GLY A 122 -10.17 -19.87 -1.22
C GLY A 122 -9.37 -20.98 -1.93
N ASN A 123 -9.98 -22.18 -2.04
CA ASN A 123 -9.39 -23.28 -2.78
C ASN A 123 -9.61 -23.07 -4.28
N LEU A 124 -8.58 -22.62 -5.00
CA LEU A 124 -8.59 -22.46 -6.46
C LEU A 124 -7.99 -23.69 -7.14
N PHE A 125 -8.60 -24.11 -8.25
CA PHE A 125 -7.99 -25.10 -9.14
C PHE A 125 -6.77 -24.54 -9.89
N PHE A 126 -6.76 -23.23 -10.16
CA PHE A 126 -5.66 -22.55 -10.85
C PHE A 126 -5.15 -21.39 -10.00
N PRO A 127 -3.81 -21.24 -9.91
CA PRO A 127 -3.20 -20.12 -9.22
C PRO A 127 -3.63 -18.76 -9.78
N PRO A 128 -3.82 -17.72 -8.94
CA PRO A 128 -4.24 -16.39 -9.39
C PRO A 128 -3.14 -15.64 -10.10
N ARG A 129 -3.51 -14.69 -10.98
CA ARG A 129 -2.64 -13.60 -11.41
C ARG A 129 -2.74 -12.50 -10.36
N VAL A 130 -1.60 -11.99 -9.92
CA VAL A 130 -1.53 -11.02 -8.82
C VAL A 130 -0.91 -9.73 -9.35
N MET A 131 -1.50 -8.59 -9.01
CA MET A 131 -0.89 -7.28 -9.14
C MET A 131 -0.62 -6.73 -7.75
N ILE A 132 0.61 -6.25 -7.51
CA ILE A 132 1.01 -5.68 -6.22
C ILE A 132 1.45 -4.24 -6.45
N CYS A 133 0.97 -3.32 -5.61
CA CYS A 133 1.49 -1.95 -5.61
C CYS A 133 2.82 -1.87 -4.87
N ILE A 134 3.65 -0.96 -5.33
CA ILE A 134 4.98 -0.67 -4.79
C ILE A 134 5.20 0.84 -4.73
N PRO A 135 5.95 1.35 -3.73
CA PRO A 135 6.31 2.76 -3.67
C PRO A 135 7.11 3.20 -4.91
N SER A 136 7.03 4.49 -5.24
CA SER A 136 7.85 5.05 -6.31
C SER A 136 9.32 5.05 -5.93
N GLY A 137 10.17 4.60 -6.85
CA GLY A 137 11.62 4.71 -6.69
C GLY A 137 12.25 3.63 -5.81
N ILE A 138 11.59 2.50 -5.58
CA ILE A 138 12.25 1.32 -5.00
C ILE A 138 13.30 0.75 -5.97
N SER A 139 14.28 0.05 -5.42
CA SER A 139 15.35 -0.56 -6.21
C SER A 139 14.87 -1.80 -6.97
N GLU A 140 15.54 -2.15 -8.08
CA GLU A 140 15.25 -3.38 -8.85
C GLU A 140 15.35 -4.66 -8.00
N VAL A 141 16.18 -4.64 -6.95
CA VAL A 141 16.31 -5.76 -6.00
C VAL A 141 15.05 -5.90 -5.14
N GLU A 142 14.51 -4.78 -4.67
CA GLU A 142 13.28 -4.75 -3.90
C GLU A 142 12.07 -5.13 -4.77
N GLU A 143 11.98 -4.63 -6.02
CA GLU A 143 10.96 -5.06 -6.98
C GLU A 143 10.99 -6.57 -7.18
N ARG A 144 12.19 -7.14 -7.42
CA ARG A 144 12.37 -8.57 -7.59
C ARG A 144 11.96 -9.36 -6.36
N ALA A 145 12.30 -8.89 -5.17
CA ALA A 145 11.91 -9.54 -3.92
C ALA A 145 10.38 -9.63 -3.76
N VAL A 146 9.65 -8.58 -4.15
CA VAL A 146 8.17 -8.59 -4.13
C VAL A 146 7.60 -9.61 -5.14
N VAL A 147 8.15 -9.65 -6.36
CA VAL A 147 7.71 -10.58 -7.42
C VAL A 147 7.98 -12.02 -7.00
N ASP A 148 9.17 -12.31 -6.47
CA ASP A 148 9.57 -13.65 -6.06
C ASP A 148 8.70 -14.11 -4.86
N ALA A 149 8.51 -13.25 -3.85
CA ALA A 149 7.62 -13.55 -2.73
C ALA A 149 6.18 -13.86 -3.17
N ALA A 150 5.64 -13.10 -4.14
CA ALA A 150 4.31 -13.36 -4.67
C ALA A 150 4.21 -14.70 -5.41
N LYS A 151 5.21 -15.05 -6.22
CA LYS A 151 5.28 -16.32 -6.95
C LYS A 151 5.40 -17.50 -6.00
N GLU A 152 6.30 -17.42 -5.03
CA GLU A 152 6.47 -18.45 -3.99
C GLU A 152 5.23 -18.58 -3.10
N ALA A 153 4.50 -17.48 -2.89
CA ALA A 153 3.21 -17.49 -2.18
C ALA A 153 2.08 -18.17 -2.95
N GLY A 154 2.31 -18.54 -4.22
CA GLY A 154 1.37 -19.28 -5.05
C GLY A 154 0.69 -18.47 -6.15
N ALA A 155 1.20 -17.30 -6.52
CA ALA A 155 0.75 -16.58 -7.70
C ALA A 155 1.24 -17.25 -8.98
N HIS A 156 0.37 -17.37 -10.01
CA HIS A 156 0.78 -17.84 -11.34
C HIS A 156 1.69 -16.82 -12.03
N LYS A 157 1.31 -15.54 -11.97
CA LYS A 157 2.05 -14.40 -12.48
C LYS A 157 1.92 -13.24 -11.51
N CYS A 158 2.99 -12.46 -11.36
CA CYS A 158 3.00 -11.24 -10.59
C CYS A 158 3.30 -10.03 -11.49
N TYR A 159 2.52 -8.98 -11.32
CA TYR A 159 2.66 -7.68 -11.95
C TYR A 159 2.82 -6.62 -10.86
N LEU A 160 3.52 -5.55 -11.19
CA LEU A 160 3.73 -4.45 -10.26
C LEU A 160 3.04 -3.18 -10.76
N ILE A 161 2.58 -2.34 -9.84
CA ILE A 161 2.08 -0.98 -10.10
C ILE A 161 2.64 -0.02 -9.05
N GLU A 162 3.07 1.17 -9.49
CA GLU A 162 3.53 2.19 -8.57
C GLU A 162 2.35 2.76 -7.77
N GLU A 163 2.52 2.89 -6.45
CA GLU A 163 1.49 3.36 -5.51
C GLU A 163 0.82 4.65 -5.96
N PRO A 164 1.52 5.73 -6.36
CA PRO A 164 0.86 6.97 -6.76
C PRO A 164 0.04 6.81 -8.05
N LYS A 165 0.43 5.92 -8.95
CA LYS A 165 -0.37 5.62 -10.15
C LYS A 165 -1.65 4.88 -9.77
N ALA A 166 -1.55 3.87 -8.91
CA ALA A 166 -2.71 3.17 -8.39
C ALA A 166 -3.61 4.12 -7.59
N ALA A 167 -3.04 4.95 -6.71
CA ALA A 167 -3.77 5.95 -5.94
C ALA A 167 -4.57 6.91 -6.82
N ALA A 168 -3.95 7.43 -7.89
CA ALA A 168 -4.62 8.33 -8.84
C ALA A 168 -5.80 7.65 -9.55
N ILE A 169 -5.60 6.41 -10.04
CA ILE A 169 -6.67 5.63 -10.68
C ILE A 169 -7.81 5.38 -9.69
N GLY A 170 -7.49 4.93 -8.48
CA GLY A 170 -8.49 4.63 -7.45
C GLY A 170 -9.21 5.86 -6.92
N ALA A 171 -8.58 7.04 -6.95
CA ALA A 171 -9.21 8.32 -6.65
C ALA A 171 -10.07 8.88 -7.80
N GLY A 172 -10.19 8.14 -8.91
CA GLY A 172 -11.00 8.51 -10.06
C GLY A 172 -10.38 9.59 -10.95
N LEU A 173 -9.05 9.78 -10.89
CA LEU A 173 -8.36 10.71 -11.79
C LEU A 173 -8.16 10.05 -13.17
N ASP A 174 -8.51 10.78 -14.23
CA ASP A 174 -8.23 10.34 -15.61
C ASP A 174 -6.78 10.67 -15.96
N ILE A 175 -5.88 9.74 -15.67
CA ILE A 175 -4.45 9.89 -15.89
C ILE A 175 -4.04 9.69 -17.35
N TYR A 176 -4.93 9.21 -18.22
CA TYR A 176 -4.60 8.87 -19.61
C TYR A 176 -4.74 10.08 -20.57
N GLN A 177 -5.37 11.15 -20.12
CA GLN A 177 -5.45 12.40 -20.86
C GLN A 177 -4.10 13.12 -20.91
N PRO A 178 -3.85 13.96 -21.94
CA PRO A 178 -2.68 14.84 -22.02
C PRO A 178 -2.84 16.07 -21.07
N LYS A 179 -2.96 15.79 -19.76
CA LYS A 179 -3.26 16.72 -18.69
C LYS A 179 -2.53 16.32 -17.42
N GLY A 180 -2.02 17.29 -16.69
CA GLY A 180 -1.35 17.08 -15.43
C GLY A 180 -2.33 16.73 -14.30
N CYS A 181 -2.14 15.57 -13.65
CA CYS A 181 -2.84 15.17 -12.43
C CYS A 181 -1.84 14.99 -11.30
N MET A 182 -2.07 15.62 -10.15
CA MET A 182 -1.19 15.48 -8.98
C MET A 182 -1.88 14.70 -7.88
N VAL A 183 -1.18 13.68 -7.37
CA VAL A 183 -1.61 12.86 -6.23
C VAL A 183 -0.56 12.90 -5.13
N VAL A 184 -1.03 12.90 -3.88
CA VAL A 184 -0.21 12.78 -2.66
C VAL A 184 -0.79 11.64 -1.85
N ASP A 185 -0.13 10.50 -1.86
CA ASP A 185 -0.53 9.33 -1.09
C ASP A 185 0.26 9.25 0.21
N ILE A 186 -0.41 9.40 1.34
CA ILE A 186 0.21 9.37 2.67
C ILE A 186 -0.20 8.07 3.36
N GLY A 187 0.64 7.05 3.22
CA GLY A 187 0.41 5.72 3.74
C GLY A 187 0.77 5.55 5.22
N GLY A 188 1.14 4.32 5.59
CA GLY A 188 1.67 3.99 6.91
C GLY A 188 3.16 4.25 7.05
N GLY A 189 3.96 3.80 6.09
CA GLY A 189 5.42 3.88 6.09
C GLY A 189 6.01 4.91 5.12
N THR A 190 5.32 5.19 4.01
CA THR A 190 5.76 6.06 2.92
C THR A 190 4.74 7.14 2.60
N THR A 191 5.24 8.25 2.10
CA THR A 191 4.44 9.24 1.38
C THR A 191 4.94 9.33 -0.04
N ASP A 192 4.06 9.01 -0.98
CA ASP A 192 4.32 8.97 -2.41
C ASP A 192 3.60 10.13 -3.10
N ILE A 193 4.37 10.98 -3.76
CA ILE A 193 3.89 12.20 -4.41
C ILE A 193 4.23 12.08 -5.88
N ALA A 194 3.25 12.27 -6.75
CA ALA A 194 3.51 12.22 -8.19
C ALA A 194 2.61 13.15 -9.00
N VAL A 195 3.17 13.62 -10.11
CA VAL A 195 2.44 14.21 -11.22
C VAL A 195 2.39 13.19 -12.34
N LEU A 196 1.17 12.91 -12.80
CA LEU A 196 0.90 11.92 -13.86
C LEU A 196 0.30 12.62 -15.07
N SER A 197 0.64 12.11 -16.27
CA SER A 197 0.04 12.51 -17.53
C SER A 197 0.22 11.39 -18.55
N LEU A 198 -0.73 11.21 -19.49
CA LEU A 198 -0.68 10.20 -20.56
C LEU A 198 -0.39 8.77 -20.05
N GLY A 199 -0.91 8.42 -18.87
CA GLY A 199 -0.75 7.12 -18.23
C GLY A 199 0.62 6.87 -17.60
N GLY A 200 1.54 7.84 -17.62
CA GLY A 200 2.88 7.78 -17.05
C GLY A 200 3.09 8.75 -15.89
N ILE A 201 4.08 8.45 -15.06
CA ILE A 201 4.59 9.37 -14.03
C ILE A 201 5.58 10.32 -14.70
N VAL A 202 5.35 11.64 -14.55
CA VAL A 202 6.21 12.69 -15.10
C VAL A 202 7.25 13.11 -14.08
N VAL A 203 6.82 13.37 -12.86
CA VAL A 203 7.68 13.69 -11.71
C VAL A 203 7.14 12.95 -10.52
N SER A 204 8.02 12.33 -9.72
CA SER A 204 7.62 11.73 -8.45
C SER A 204 8.68 11.90 -7.38
N ARG A 205 8.22 11.79 -6.15
CA ARG A 205 9.07 11.71 -4.96
C ARG A 205 8.42 10.81 -3.93
N SER A 206 9.16 9.82 -3.45
CA SER A 206 8.79 8.98 -2.32
C SER A 206 9.66 9.34 -1.12
N ILE A 207 9.04 9.48 0.05
CA ILE A 207 9.74 9.72 1.31
C ILE A 207 9.27 8.74 2.37
N LYS A 208 10.17 8.34 3.28
CA LYS A 208 9.92 7.38 4.36
C LYS A 208 9.34 8.06 5.60
N ILE A 209 8.39 8.96 5.39
CA ILE A 209 7.71 9.75 6.41
C ILE A 209 6.21 9.67 6.17
N ALA A 210 5.49 9.03 7.08
CA ALA A 210 4.05 8.82 6.97
C ALA A 210 3.46 8.47 8.35
N GLY A 211 2.41 7.65 8.41
CA GLY A 211 1.66 7.31 9.60
C GLY A 211 2.48 6.83 10.79
N ASP A 212 3.49 5.99 10.55
CA ASP A 212 4.37 5.46 11.62
C ASP A 212 5.23 6.57 12.23
N LYS A 213 5.72 7.52 11.40
CA LYS A 213 6.48 8.68 11.89
C LYS A 213 5.62 9.65 12.68
N PHE A 214 4.34 9.76 12.35
CA PHE A 214 3.37 10.51 13.17
C PHE A 214 3.19 9.86 14.54
N ASP A 215 3.09 8.54 14.62
CA ASP A 215 2.97 7.82 15.89
C ASP A 215 4.22 7.99 16.74
N GLU A 216 5.43 7.85 16.17
CA GLU A 216 6.69 8.11 16.83
C GLU A 216 6.77 9.55 17.36
N ALA A 217 6.33 10.54 16.58
CA ALA A 217 6.32 11.94 16.97
C ALA A 217 5.38 12.20 18.17
N ILE A 218 4.20 11.59 18.17
CA ILE A 218 3.25 11.65 19.30
C ILE A 218 3.85 11.02 20.55
N VAL A 219 4.49 9.84 20.44
CA VAL A 219 5.19 9.21 21.58
C VAL A 219 6.27 10.13 22.14
N ARG A 220 7.11 10.73 21.28
CA ARG A 220 8.15 11.69 21.70
C ARG A 220 7.56 12.91 22.39
N TYR A 221 6.49 13.48 21.83
CA TYR A 221 5.81 14.65 22.37
C TYR A 221 5.24 14.38 23.77
N VAL A 222 4.47 13.29 23.92
CA VAL A 222 3.86 12.90 25.19
C VAL A 222 4.94 12.64 26.26
N ARG A 223 6.03 11.99 25.88
CA ARG A 223 7.16 11.77 26.76
C ARG A 223 7.78 13.08 27.23
N LYS A 224 8.02 14.03 26.32
CA LYS A 224 8.67 15.31 26.60
C LYS A 224 7.77 16.26 27.40
N LYS A 225 6.51 16.39 26.99
CA LYS A 225 5.59 17.40 27.55
C LYS A 225 4.90 16.94 28.83
N HIS A 226 4.50 15.67 28.90
CA HIS A 226 3.69 15.13 29.99
C HIS A 226 4.47 14.20 30.91
N SER A 227 5.75 13.88 30.59
CA SER A 227 6.59 12.91 31.35
C SER A 227 5.89 11.53 31.46
N VAL A 228 5.18 11.11 30.44
CA VAL A 228 4.45 9.84 30.36
C VAL A 228 4.92 9.03 29.17
N LEU A 229 5.19 7.75 29.38
CA LEU A 229 5.51 6.80 28.33
C LEU A 229 4.24 6.11 27.87
N ILE A 230 3.94 6.20 26.57
CA ILE A 230 2.85 5.48 25.88
C ILE A 230 3.42 4.56 24.81
N GLY A 231 2.68 3.51 24.45
CA GLY A 231 3.04 2.60 23.38
C GLY A 231 2.61 3.12 21.99
N GLU A 232 3.22 2.57 20.92
CA GLU A 232 2.91 2.91 19.52
C GLU A 232 1.41 2.78 19.22
N ARG A 233 0.78 1.67 19.65
CA ARG A 233 -0.65 1.46 19.45
C ARG A 233 -1.49 2.59 20.07
N THR A 234 -1.14 3.03 21.27
CA THR A 234 -1.84 4.14 21.94
C THR A 234 -1.63 5.44 21.17
N ALA A 235 -0.43 5.68 20.63
CA ALA A 235 -0.15 6.84 19.80
C ALA A 235 -0.95 6.81 18.49
N GLU A 236 -1.07 5.64 17.84
CA GLU A 236 -1.92 5.45 16.67
C GLU A 236 -3.41 5.75 16.97
N GLU A 237 -3.92 5.29 18.12
CA GLU A 237 -5.27 5.61 18.58
C GLU A 237 -5.46 7.12 18.81
N VAL A 238 -4.49 7.79 19.43
CA VAL A 238 -4.47 9.26 19.62
C VAL A 238 -4.48 9.97 18.26
N LYS A 239 -3.59 9.57 17.35
CA LYS A 239 -3.51 10.11 15.99
C LYS A 239 -4.86 10.04 15.28
N LYS A 240 -5.52 8.89 15.33
CA LYS A 240 -6.83 8.68 14.67
C LYS A 240 -7.95 9.52 15.28
N HIS A 241 -7.92 9.75 16.58
CA HIS A 241 -9.02 10.45 17.27
C HIS A 241 -8.87 11.98 17.26
N ILE A 242 -7.66 12.48 17.55
CA ILE A 242 -7.42 13.90 17.73
C ILE A 242 -6.31 14.47 16.85
N GLY A 243 -5.69 13.65 15.97
CA GLY A 243 -4.63 14.07 15.07
C GLY A 243 -5.05 15.30 14.25
N SER A 244 -4.27 16.36 14.34
CA SER A 244 -4.52 17.63 13.69
C SER A 244 -3.21 18.26 13.24
N VAL A 245 -3.19 18.79 12.03
CA VAL A 245 -2.08 19.57 11.47
C VAL A 245 -2.46 21.02 11.21
N TYR A 246 -3.73 21.34 11.47
CA TYR A 246 -4.31 22.69 11.36
C TYR A 246 -5.23 22.95 12.55
N ALA A 247 -5.41 24.23 12.91
CA ALA A 247 -6.28 24.59 14.04
C ALA A 247 -7.73 24.16 13.79
N ARG A 248 -8.32 23.47 14.78
CA ARG A 248 -9.74 23.11 14.77
C ARG A 248 -10.57 24.25 15.34
N PRO A 249 -11.79 24.47 14.81
CA PRO A 249 -12.73 25.38 15.46
C PRO A 249 -13.14 24.88 16.85
N ASP A 250 -13.33 23.56 16.99
CA ASP A 250 -13.68 22.92 18.27
C ASP A 250 -12.51 22.03 18.73
N GLU A 251 -12.03 22.25 19.96
CA GLU A 251 -10.96 21.45 20.54
C GLU A 251 -11.46 20.06 20.95
N VAL A 252 -10.87 19.01 20.38
CA VAL A 252 -11.16 17.63 20.74
C VAL A 252 -10.12 17.12 21.72
N THR A 253 -10.55 16.32 22.71
CA THR A 253 -9.68 15.77 23.73
C THR A 253 -9.81 14.26 23.85
N VAL A 254 -8.74 13.60 24.30
CA VAL A 254 -8.73 12.17 24.58
C VAL A 254 -7.94 11.88 25.86
N ASP A 255 -8.47 11.01 26.72
CA ASP A 255 -7.78 10.55 27.92
C ASP A 255 -6.92 9.33 27.58
N VAL A 256 -5.63 9.40 27.88
CA VAL A 256 -4.62 8.41 27.53
C VAL A 256 -3.95 7.87 28.79
N LYS A 257 -3.81 6.53 28.85
CA LYS A 257 -3.12 5.84 29.94
C LYS A 257 -1.68 5.54 29.54
N GLY A 258 -0.73 5.84 30.42
CA GLY A 258 0.67 5.53 30.21
C GLY A 258 1.40 5.35 31.53
N ARG A 259 2.71 5.11 31.47
CA ARG A 259 3.58 5.01 32.63
C ARG A 259 4.24 6.36 32.91
N CYS A 260 4.01 6.92 34.10
CA CYS A 260 4.69 8.12 34.55
C CYS A 260 6.20 7.85 34.68
N MET A 261 7.03 8.68 34.04
CA MET A 261 8.48 8.49 34.06
C MET A 261 9.13 8.81 35.40
N ASN A 262 8.51 9.72 36.17
CA ASN A 262 9.05 10.14 37.45
C ASN A 262 8.78 9.13 38.58
N THR A 263 7.60 8.49 38.56
CA THR A 263 7.15 7.59 39.61
C THR A 263 7.15 6.11 39.21
N GLY A 264 7.22 5.82 37.89
CA GLY A 264 7.06 4.47 37.35
C GLY A 264 5.61 3.94 37.36
N LEU A 265 4.68 4.66 37.98
CA LEU A 265 3.30 4.22 38.18
C LEU A 265 2.40 4.56 36.96
N PRO A 266 1.27 3.86 36.77
CA PRO A 266 0.28 4.22 35.80
C PRO A 266 -0.26 5.64 36.04
N LYS A 267 -0.38 6.42 34.96
CA LYS A 267 -0.92 7.78 34.95
C LYS A 267 -1.86 7.96 33.79
N VAL A 268 -2.97 8.66 34.02
CA VAL A 268 -3.88 9.13 32.96
C VAL A 268 -3.56 10.59 32.67
N ILE A 269 -3.46 10.93 31.38
CA ILE A 269 -3.29 12.31 30.91
C ILE A 269 -4.38 12.62 29.90
N ARG A 270 -4.77 13.89 29.80
CA ARG A 270 -5.68 14.38 28.79
C ARG A 270 -4.88 15.10 27.71
N LEU A 271 -4.94 14.58 26.48
CA LEU A 271 -4.35 15.20 25.30
C LEU A 271 -5.40 15.98 24.54
N ARG A 272 -4.97 17.05 23.88
CA ARG A 272 -5.82 17.96 23.11
C ARG A 272 -5.41 17.97 21.65
N SER A 273 -6.37 18.18 20.73
CA SER A 273 -6.09 18.25 19.28
C SER A 273 -5.09 19.34 18.89
N ASN A 274 -5.10 20.48 19.63
CA ASN A 274 -4.14 21.56 19.35
C ASN A 274 -2.69 21.19 19.72
N GLU A 275 -2.48 20.28 20.68
CA GLU A 275 -1.14 19.76 21.01
C GLU A 275 -0.59 18.92 19.86
N MET A 276 -1.44 18.29 19.04
CA MET A 276 -1.01 17.46 17.92
C MET A 276 -0.37 18.29 16.81
N ILE A 277 -0.75 19.55 16.64
CA ILE A 277 -0.12 20.47 15.68
C ILE A 277 1.37 20.65 16.00
N GLU A 278 1.70 20.84 17.31
CA GLU A 278 3.11 20.93 17.75
C GLU A 278 3.79 19.56 17.61
N ALA A 279 3.13 18.49 18.04
CA ALA A 279 3.69 17.13 18.02
C ALA A 279 4.05 16.65 16.61
N LEU A 280 3.22 16.98 15.61
CA LEU A 280 3.36 16.52 14.22
C LEU A 280 4.11 17.49 13.32
N SER A 281 4.55 18.64 13.83
CA SER A 281 5.16 19.72 13.02
C SER A 281 6.35 19.26 12.18
N GLU A 282 7.25 18.47 12.77
CA GLU A 282 8.46 17.97 12.10
C GLU A 282 8.11 17.08 10.89
N PRO A 283 7.43 15.93 11.05
CA PRO A 283 7.13 15.05 9.92
C PRO A 283 6.20 15.69 8.88
N VAL A 284 5.29 16.55 9.28
CA VAL A 284 4.42 17.30 8.37
C VAL A 284 5.21 18.28 7.50
N THR A 285 6.17 18.99 8.09
CA THR A 285 7.03 19.91 7.34
C THR A 285 7.83 19.17 6.26
N GLU A 286 8.34 17.98 6.55
CA GLU A 286 9.07 17.19 5.57
C GLU A 286 8.17 16.73 4.41
N ILE A 287 6.91 16.37 4.67
CA ILE A 287 5.94 16.05 3.62
C ILE A 287 5.63 17.28 2.76
N LEU A 288 5.42 18.45 3.38
CA LEU A 288 5.20 19.69 2.64
C LEU A 288 6.38 20.06 1.74
N ASN A 289 7.60 19.90 2.24
CA ASN A 289 8.82 20.12 1.45
C ASN A 289 8.90 19.15 0.26
N ALA A 290 8.49 17.91 0.44
CA ALA A 290 8.46 16.95 -0.66
C ALA A 290 7.38 17.29 -1.71
N ILE A 291 6.21 17.78 -1.27
CA ILE A 291 5.16 18.29 -2.17
C ILE A 291 5.68 19.48 -2.98
N CYS A 292 6.28 20.48 -2.32
CA CYS A 292 6.86 21.65 -3.00
C CYS A 292 7.95 21.24 -4.00
N PHE A 293 8.81 20.28 -3.64
CA PHE A 293 9.83 19.77 -4.55
C PHE A 293 9.23 19.19 -5.84
N VAL A 294 8.15 18.41 -5.74
CA VAL A 294 7.48 17.84 -6.93
C VAL A 294 6.87 18.95 -7.79
N ILE A 295 6.24 19.95 -7.17
CA ILE A 295 5.65 21.09 -7.85
C ILE A 295 6.74 21.89 -8.62
N GLU A 296 7.87 22.20 -7.96
CA GLU A 296 8.99 22.95 -8.53
C GLU A 296 9.64 22.25 -9.74
N ASN A 297 9.61 20.91 -9.76
CA ASN A 297 10.17 20.09 -10.84
C ASN A 297 9.14 19.70 -11.91
N THR A 298 7.89 20.15 -11.77
CA THR A 298 6.82 19.85 -12.73
C THR A 298 6.91 20.77 -13.94
N PRO A 299 6.80 20.24 -15.18
CA PRO A 299 6.72 21.06 -16.39
C PRO A 299 5.60 22.11 -16.31
N PRO A 300 5.86 23.37 -16.80
CA PRO A 300 4.92 24.48 -16.66
C PRO A 300 3.52 24.21 -17.22
N GLU A 301 3.40 23.46 -18.32
CA GLU A 301 2.14 23.11 -18.95
C GLU A 301 1.26 22.25 -18.02
N LEU A 302 1.87 21.25 -17.37
CA LEU A 302 1.17 20.37 -16.42
C LEU A 302 0.89 21.09 -15.10
N LEU A 303 1.76 22.04 -14.70
CA LEU A 303 1.54 22.86 -13.51
C LEU A 303 0.30 23.74 -13.66
N GLY A 304 0.04 24.27 -14.87
CA GLY A 304 -1.18 25.00 -15.19
C GLY A 304 -2.45 24.17 -15.01
N ASP A 305 -2.39 22.88 -15.33
CA ASP A 305 -3.49 21.95 -15.08
C ASP A 305 -3.72 21.72 -13.60
N ILE A 306 -2.66 21.48 -12.82
CA ILE A 306 -2.73 21.24 -11.37
C ILE A 306 -3.24 22.49 -10.63
N LEU A 307 -2.88 23.69 -11.07
CA LEU A 307 -3.43 24.94 -10.53
C LEU A 307 -4.95 25.03 -10.66
N ARG A 308 -5.50 24.50 -11.77
CA ARG A 308 -6.94 24.50 -12.02
C ARG A 308 -7.68 23.37 -11.31
N ASP A 309 -7.13 22.13 -11.42
CA ASP A 309 -7.84 20.91 -11.01
C ASP A 309 -7.47 20.45 -9.61
N GLY A 310 -6.36 20.98 -9.09
CA GLY A 310 -5.94 20.78 -7.72
C GLY A 310 -5.12 19.52 -7.48
N ILE A 311 -4.78 19.35 -6.20
CA ILE A 311 -4.04 18.20 -5.65
C ILE A 311 -5.04 17.24 -5.00
N VAL A 312 -4.89 15.94 -5.27
CA VAL A 312 -5.70 14.91 -4.63
C VAL A 312 -4.86 14.16 -3.60
N MET A 313 -5.33 14.15 -2.36
CA MET A 313 -4.68 13.44 -1.25
C MET A 313 -5.34 12.10 -1.02
N THR A 314 -4.54 11.06 -0.88
CA THR A 314 -4.94 9.67 -0.62
C THR A 314 -4.16 9.10 0.57
N GLY A 315 -4.45 7.84 0.94
CA GLY A 315 -3.85 7.18 2.09
C GLY A 315 -4.42 7.60 3.43
N GLY A 316 -4.19 6.79 4.45
CA GLY A 316 -4.73 7.01 5.80
C GLY A 316 -4.19 8.25 6.49
N GLY A 317 -2.97 8.69 6.15
CA GLY A 317 -2.35 9.91 6.71
C GLY A 317 -3.02 11.19 6.25
N SER A 318 -3.66 11.19 5.07
CA SER A 318 -4.41 12.33 4.56
C SER A 318 -5.64 12.70 5.41
N LEU A 319 -6.09 11.77 6.25
CA LEU A 319 -7.22 11.98 7.17
C LEU A 319 -6.88 12.80 8.42
N LEU A 320 -5.60 13.15 8.65
CA LEU A 320 -5.26 14.10 9.70
C LEU A 320 -5.99 15.41 9.46
N TRP A 321 -6.64 15.90 10.52
CA TRP A 321 -7.49 17.08 10.42
C TRP A 321 -6.75 18.29 9.85
N GLY A 322 -7.31 18.82 8.76
CA GLY A 322 -6.84 20.05 8.11
C GLY A 322 -5.56 19.90 7.31
N PHE A 323 -5.17 18.66 6.95
CA PHE A 323 -3.99 18.45 6.11
C PHE A 323 -4.21 19.02 4.70
N ASP A 324 -5.40 18.82 4.14
CA ASP A 324 -5.83 19.44 2.88
C ASP A 324 -5.68 20.96 2.90
N ARG A 325 -6.22 21.60 3.95
CA ARG A 325 -6.11 23.06 4.14
C ARG A 325 -4.68 23.53 4.30
N LEU A 326 -3.84 22.75 4.98
CA LEU A 326 -2.44 23.09 5.16
C LEU A 326 -1.67 22.99 3.84
N VAL A 327 -1.89 21.95 3.05
CA VAL A 327 -1.31 21.80 1.71
C VAL A 327 -1.77 22.94 0.80
N GLU A 328 -3.08 23.22 0.75
CA GLU A 328 -3.63 24.34 -0.05
C GLU A 328 -3.03 25.69 0.35
N ARG A 329 -2.88 25.94 1.65
CA ARG A 329 -2.26 27.18 2.16
C ARG A 329 -0.81 27.35 1.71
N VAL A 330 -0.04 26.25 1.73
CA VAL A 330 1.40 26.28 1.37
C VAL A 330 1.60 26.36 -0.13
N THR A 331 0.86 25.53 -0.89
CA THR A 331 1.05 25.40 -2.35
C THR A 331 0.26 26.44 -3.15
N ARG A 332 -0.76 27.05 -2.58
CA ARG A 332 -1.73 27.91 -3.27
C ARG A 332 -2.55 27.17 -4.34
N MET A 333 -2.60 25.85 -4.28
CA MET A 333 -3.36 24.99 -5.19
C MET A 333 -4.56 24.38 -4.46
N PRO A 334 -5.75 24.34 -5.07
CA PRO A 334 -6.88 23.66 -4.49
C PRO A 334 -6.49 22.24 -4.08
N THR A 335 -6.83 21.82 -2.88
CA THR A 335 -6.45 20.50 -2.37
C THR A 335 -7.64 19.80 -1.75
N ARG A 336 -7.85 18.55 -2.09
CA ARG A 336 -8.94 17.73 -1.55
C ARG A 336 -8.46 16.35 -1.15
N VAL A 337 -9.07 15.78 -0.14
CA VAL A 337 -8.93 14.36 0.22
C VAL A 337 -9.89 13.55 -0.66
N ALA A 338 -9.46 12.39 -1.14
CA ALA A 338 -10.31 11.45 -1.88
C ALA A 338 -11.46 10.96 -0.99
N GLU A 339 -12.55 10.48 -1.59
CA GLU A 339 -13.75 10.04 -0.85
C GLU A 339 -13.45 8.87 0.10
N ASP A 340 -12.72 7.85 -0.37
CA ASP A 340 -12.20 6.75 0.46
C ASP A 340 -10.68 6.65 0.30
N PRO A 341 -9.92 7.53 0.99
CA PRO A 341 -8.48 7.66 0.74
C PRO A 341 -7.69 6.42 1.12
N ILE A 342 -8.17 5.61 2.07
CA ILE A 342 -7.49 4.38 2.51
C ILE A 342 -7.54 3.29 1.43
N SER A 343 -8.61 3.25 0.66
CA SER A 343 -8.87 2.21 -0.32
C SER A 343 -8.39 2.56 -1.73
N CYS A 344 -8.00 3.81 -2.00
CA CYS A 344 -7.64 4.28 -3.34
C CYS A 344 -6.58 3.40 -4.02
N VAL A 345 -5.47 3.10 -3.33
CA VAL A 345 -4.40 2.28 -3.88
C VAL A 345 -4.91 0.88 -4.24
N ALA A 346 -5.66 0.25 -3.33
CA ALA A 346 -6.21 -1.09 -3.57
C ALA A 346 -7.24 -1.12 -4.71
N ILE A 347 -8.11 -0.10 -4.80
CA ILE A 347 -9.09 0.04 -5.88
C ILE A 347 -8.38 0.25 -7.21
N GLY A 348 -7.41 1.17 -7.28
CA GLY A 348 -6.67 1.45 -8.51
C GLY A 348 -5.83 0.26 -8.97
N THR A 349 -5.19 -0.46 -8.02
CA THR A 349 -4.52 -1.74 -8.30
C THR A 349 -5.51 -2.74 -8.89
N GLY A 350 -6.71 -2.83 -8.31
CA GLY A 350 -7.79 -3.69 -8.79
C GLY A 350 -8.30 -3.31 -10.19
N MET A 351 -8.53 -2.03 -10.46
CA MET A 351 -8.96 -1.55 -11.78
C MET A 351 -7.89 -1.81 -12.86
N SER A 352 -6.62 -1.70 -12.50
CA SER A 352 -5.50 -1.98 -13.41
C SER A 352 -5.40 -3.45 -13.83
N LEU A 353 -6.07 -4.38 -13.12
CA LEU A 353 -6.16 -5.79 -13.51
C LEU A 353 -6.85 -6.01 -14.87
N GLU A 354 -7.68 -5.07 -15.32
CA GLU A 354 -8.33 -5.16 -16.62
C GLU A 354 -7.35 -5.05 -17.79
N HIS A 355 -6.19 -4.46 -17.55
CA HIS A 355 -5.16 -4.25 -18.56
C HIS A 355 -4.01 -5.28 -18.51
N LEU A 356 -4.11 -6.32 -17.66
CA LEU A 356 -3.04 -7.33 -17.47
C LEU A 356 -2.54 -7.98 -18.74
N ASP A 357 -3.44 -8.22 -19.72
CA ASP A 357 -3.06 -8.93 -20.95
C ASP A 357 -2.18 -8.07 -21.87
N SER A 358 -2.09 -6.75 -21.63
CA SER A 358 -1.19 -5.82 -22.33
C SER A 358 0.10 -5.51 -21.54
N MET A 359 0.22 -6.01 -20.32
CA MET A 359 1.37 -5.76 -19.43
C MET A 359 2.39 -6.86 -19.51
N ARG A 360 3.68 -6.52 -19.32
CA ARG A 360 4.75 -7.50 -19.10
C ARG A 360 4.80 -7.94 -17.65
N GLU A 361 5.09 -9.21 -17.42
CA GLU A 361 5.28 -9.77 -16.10
C GLU A 361 6.46 -9.09 -15.39
N GLY A 362 6.26 -8.62 -14.17
CA GLY A 362 7.29 -8.04 -13.30
C GLY A 362 7.67 -6.59 -13.57
N THR A 363 7.07 -5.90 -14.57
CA THR A 363 7.36 -4.49 -14.83
C THR A 363 6.14 -3.70 -15.25
N LEU A 364 6.07 -2.45 -14.80
CA LEU A 364 5.01 -1.50 -15.15
C LEU A 364 5.46 -0.28 -15.92
N ASN A 365 6.72 -0.19 -16.26
CA ASN A 365 7.22 0.96 -17.00
C ASN A 365 6.98 0.78 -18.51
N LEU A 366 5.75 1.06 -18.98
CA LEU A 366 5.43 1.19 -20.42
C LEU A 366 6.31 2.25 -21.12
N ALA A 367 6.90 3.19 -20.35
CA ALA A 367 7.79 4.23 -20.90
C ALA A 367 9.22 3.72 -21.18
N LYS A 368 9.73 2.71 -20.44
CA LYS A 368 11.05 2.12 -20.69
C LYS A 368 11.10 1.17 -21.89
N ASP A 369 9.95 0.69 -22.36
CA ASP A 369 9.85 -0.30 -23.45
C ASP A 369 9.78 0.31 -24.86
N ARG A 370 9.90 1.63 -25.00
CA ARG A 370 9.91 2.35 -26.30
C ARG A 370 11.30 2.88 -26.69
N LYS A 371 12.38 2.22 -26.26
CA LYS A 371 13.71 2.46 -26.80
C LYS A 371 14.25 1.23 -27.53
#